data_92ead408651f498a06f59450211115b0
#
_entry.id   92ead408651f498a06f59450211115b0
#
_cell.length_a   1.000
_cell.length_b   1.000
_cell.length_c   1.000
_cell.angle_alpha   90.00
_cell.angle_beta   90.00
_cell.angle_gamma   90.00
#
_symmetry.space_group_name_H-M   'P 1'
#
loop_
_entity.id
_entity.type
_entity.pdbx_description
1 polymer ?
#
loop_
_entity_poly.entity_id
_entity_poly.type
_entity_poly.pdbx_seq_one_letter_code
_entity_poly.pdbx_strand_id
1 'polypeptide(L)'
;VVEAYVNGVSTRDMSLLAESLGVSSLSASEVSRLASELDAQVGELRSRGLDDQRYCYLWVDATYVRCRVGGRSVSQAVVTAIALGEDGRKRLVGLDCVDTESYADWRAFLATVRARGLSGLVLCVSDDHAGLVRALAEVFQGCAWQRCTVHLQRNLSAKVRSAKNERLV
;
A
#
# COMPACT_ATOMS: atom_id res chain seq x y z
N VAL A 1 -12.24 -2.61 18.78
CA VAL A 1 -12.45 -3.77 17.89
C VAL A 1 -11.78 -3.51 16.55
N VAL A 2 -12.18 -2.49 15.79
CA VAL A 2 -11.61 -2.15 14.46
C VAL A 2 -10.09 -1.97 14.55
N GLU A 3 -9.59 -1.22 15.51
CA GLU A 3 -8.15 -0.99 15.71
C GLU A 3 -7.40 -2.29 16.03
N ALA A 4 -7.97 -3.17 16.86
CA ALA A 4 -7.37 -4.47 17.17
C ALA A 4 -7.36 -5.39 15.94
N TYR A 5 -8.41 -5.36 15.12
CA TYR A 5 -8.49 -6.11 13.87
C TYR A 5 -7.42 -5.66 12.86
N VAL A 6 -7.28 -4.34 12.67
CA VAL A 6 -6.25 -3.74 11.81
C VAL A 6 -4.83 -4.09 12.28
N ASN A 7 -4.62 -4.22 13.60
CA ASN A 7 -3.36 -4.67 14.18
C ASN A 7 -3.16 -6.20 14.19
N GLY A 8 -4.02 -6.94 13.48
CA GLY A 8 -3.84 -8.38 13.25
C GLY A 8 -4.36 -9.30 14.36
N VAL A 9 -5.17 -8.78 15.28
CA VAL A 9 -5.86 -9.61 16.28
C VAL A 9 -6.97 -10.41 15.58
N SER A 10 -6.93 -11.74 15.71
CA SER A 10 -7.95 -12.58 15.09
C SER A 10 -9.34 -12.33 15.69
N THR A 11 -10.40 -12.64 14.94
CA THR A 11 -11.78 -12.51 15.41
C THR A 11 -12.05 -13.29 16.70
N ARG A 12 -11.39 -14.44 16.86
CA ARG A 12 -11.48 -15.28 18.06
C ARG A 12 -10.76 -14.65 19.26
N ASP A 13 -9.55 -14.14 19.03
CA ASP A 13 -8.76 -13.50 20.08
C ASP A 13 -9.37 -12.16 20.52
N MET A 14 -10.12 -11.50 19.63
CA MET A 14 -10.89 -10.30 19.98
C MET A 14 -12.03 -10.59 20.96
N SER A 15 -12.70 -11.73 20.83
CA SER A 15 -13.75 -12.12 21.80
C SER A 15 -13.13 -12.36 23.18
N LEU A 16 -11.97 -13.04 23.24
CA LEU A 16 -11.26 -13.27 24.50
C LEU A 16 -10.74 -11.96 25.12
N LEU A 17 -10.23 -11.04 24.31
CA LEU A 17 -9.78 -9.73 24.78
C LEU A 17 -10.94 -8.90 25.32
N ALA A 18 -12.09 -8.90 24.64
CA ALA A 18 -13.29 -8.19 25.10
C ALA A 18 -13.80 -8.74 26.46
N GLU A 19 -13.83 -10.06 26.62
CA GLU A 19 -14.19 -10.71 27.89
C GLU A 19 -13.21 -10.32 29.02
N SER A 20 -11.90 -10.27 28.74
CA SER A 20 -10.89 -9.87 29.72
C SER A 20 -11.02 -8.40 30.17
N LEU A 21 -11.62 -7.55 29.32
CA LEU A 21 -11.88 -6.13 29.59
C LEU A 21 -13.27 -5.88 30.20
N GLY A 22 -14.02 -6.95 30.53
CA GLY A 22 -15.36 -6.84 31.12
C GLY A 22 -16.46 -6.40 30.13
N VAL A 23 -16.17 -6.44 28.84
CA VAL A 23 -17.18 -6.19 27.79
C VAL A 23 -17.92 -7.50 27.54
N SER A 24 -19.21 -7.54 27.81
CA SER A 24 -20.04 -8.70 27.56
C SER A 24 -20.01 -9.08 26.09
N SER A 25 -19.35 -10.20 25.79
CA SER A 25 -19.29 -10.95 24.52
C SER A 25 -19.47 -10.15 23.23
N LEU A 26 -18.35 -9.79 22.59
CA LEU A 26 -18.35 -9.57 21.13
C LEU A 26 -18.56 -10.92 20.47
N SER A 27 -19.71 -11.10 19.86
CA SER A 27 -20.00 -12.31 19.08
C SER A 27 -19.14 -12.33 17.81
N ALA A 28 -18.79 -13.50 17.33
CA ALA A 28 -18.07 -13.65 16.05
C ALA A 28 -18.79 -12.94 14.88
N SER A 29 -20.13 -12.87 14.94
CA SER A 29 -20.96 -12.17 13.96
C SER A 29 -20.79 -10.65 14.00
N GLU A 30 -20.64 -10.05 15.19
CA GLU A 30 -20.38 -8.60 15.32
C GLU A 30 -18.99 -8.22 14.81
N VAL A 31 -17.98 -9.03 15.11
CA VAL A 31 -16.63 -8.83 14.56
C VAL A 31 -16.65 -8.95 13.04
N SER A 32 -17.35 -9.95 12.50
CA SER A 32 -17.50 -10.13 11.04
C SER A 32 -18.23 -8.94 10.39
N ARG A 33 -19.26 -8.39 11.03
CA ARG A 33 -19.97 -7.20 10.54
C ARG A 33 -19.04 -5.98 10.48
N LEU A 34 -18.27 -5.74 11.53
CA LEU A 34 -17.32 -4.64 11.59
C LEU A 34 -16.20 -4.79 10.54
N ALA A 35 -15.73 -6.02 10.29
CA ALA A 35 -14.79 -6.29 9.22
C ALA A 35 -15.40 -5.97 7.84
N SER A 36 -16.65 -6.35 7.60
CA SER A 36 -17.36 -6.04 6.35
C SER A 36 -17.56 -4.54 6.13
N GLU A 37 -17.76 -3.76 7.20
CA GLU A 37 -17.80 -2.29 7.10
C GLU A 37 -16.44 -1.70 6.65
N LEU A 38 -15.34 -2.25 7.15
CA LEU A 38 -13.98 -1.87 6.68
C LEU A 38 -13.76 -2.26 5.22
N ASP A 39 -14.17 -3.46 4.83
CA ASP A 39 -14.05 -3.93 3.45
C ASP A 39 -14.83 -3.01 2.49
N ALA A 40 -16.01 -2.53 2.90
CA ALA A 40 -16.80 -1.57 2.13
C ALA A 40 -16.04 -0.23 1.96
N GLN A 41 -15.45 0.31 3.03
CA GLN A 41 -14.64 1.55 2.97
C GLN A 41 -13.41 1.39 2.07
N VAL A 42 -12.72 0.26 2.14
CA VAL A 42 -11.60 -0.07 1.24
C VAL A 42 -12.09 -0.19 -0.20
N GLY A 43 -13.25 -0.84 -0.42
CA GLY A 43 -13.88 -0.95 -1.73
C GLY A 43 -14.23 0.41 -2.34
N GLU A 44 -14.79 1.32 -1.54
CA GLU A 44 -15.06 2.70 -1.95
C GLU A 44 -13.77 3.45 -2.34
N LEU A 45 -12.73 3.36 -1.50
CA LEU A 45 -11.43 3.95 -1.80
C LEU A 45 -10.86 3.45 -3.14
N ARG A 46 -11.00 2.14 -3.41
CA ARG A 46 -10.46 1.49 -4.61
C ARG A 46 -11.25 1.83 -5.88
N SER A 47 -12.53 2.18 -5.76
CA SER A 47 -13.43 2.47 -6.88
C SER A 47 -13.70 3.97 -7.10
N ARG A 48 -13.42 4.82 -6.12
CA ARG A 48 -13.68 6.27 -6.17
C ARG A 48 -13.06 6.90 -7.42
N GLY A 49 -13.82 7.76 -8.12
CA GLY A 49 -13.33 8.60 -9.21
C GLY A 49 -12.18 9.51 -8.75
N LEU A 50 -11.26 9.82 -9.63
CA LEU A 50 -10.10 10.69 -9.40
C LEU A 50 -10.05 11.82 -10.44
N ASP A 51 -11.16 12.12 -11.09
CA ASP A 51 -11.33 13.15 -12.12
C ASP A 51 -11.87 14.47 -11.57
N ASP A 52 -12.05 14.56 -10.24
CA ASP A 52 -12.50 15.73 -9.51
C ASP A 52 -11.48 16.88 -9.53
N GLN A 53 -10.22 16.60 -9.79
CA GLN A 53 -9.13 17.57 -9.88
C GLN A 53 -7.93 17.00 -10.63
N ARG A 54 -6.93 17.85 -10.88
CA ARG A 54 -5.62 17.42 -11.38
C ARG A 54 -4.68 17.09 -10.23
N TYR A 55 -3.75 16.16 -10.48
CA TYR A 55 -2.73 15.73 -9.53
C TYR A 55 -1.34 15.98 -10.12
N CYS A 56 -0.48 16.68 -9.38
CA CYS A 56 0.85 17.05 -9.88
C CYS A 56 1.91 15.98 -9.64
N TYR A 57 1.86 15.33 -8.48
CA TYR A 57 2.87 14.36 -8.05
C TYR A 57 2.22 13.06 -7.62
N LEU A 58 2.92 11.94 -7.89
CA LEU A 58 2.51 10.59 -7.49
C LEU A 58 3.66 9.88 -6.78
N TRP A 59 3.43 9.39 -5.57
CA TRP A 59 4.31 8.47 -4.85
C TRP A 59 3.72 7.07 -4.92
N VAL A 60 4.55 6.11 -5.31
CA VAL A 60 4.16 4.69 -5.39
C VAL A 60 5.14 3.89 -4.56
N ASP A 61 4.61 3.03 -3.68
CA ASP A 61 5.39 2.22 -2.76
C ASP A 61 4.71 0.86 -2.52
N ALA A 62 5.50 -0.12 -2.08
CA ALA A 62 5.02 -1.41 -1.62
C ALA A 62 5.56 -1.74 -0.24
N THR A 63 4.72 -2.34 0.59
CA THR A 63 5.09 -2.84 1.91
C THR A 63 4.65 -4.28 2.05
N TYR A 64 5.59 -5.18 2.38
CA TYR A 64 5.27 -6.57 2.62
C TYR A 64 4.66 -6.77 4.01
N VAL A 65 3.50 -7.40 4.02
CA VAL A 65 2.81 -7.79 5.25
C VAL A 65 2.64 -9.32 5.28
N ARG A 66 2.77 -9.91 6.47
CA ARG A 66 2.44 -11.31 6.67
C ARG A 66 0.94 -11.45 6.92
N CYS A 67 0.27 -12.24 6.10
CA CYS A 67 -1.15 -12.54 6.23
C CYS A 67 -1.39 -14.05 6.21
N ARG A 68 -2.58 -14.49 6.60
CA ARG A 68 -3.01 -15.89 6.51
C ARG A 68 -3.96 -16.05 5.32
N VAL A 69 -3.56 -16.91 4.37
CA VAL A 69 -4.39 -17.29 3.23
C VAL A 69 -4.50 -18.82 3.24
N GLY A 70 -5.73 -19.33 3.29
CA GLY A 70 -5.95 -20.78 3.31
C GLY A 70 -5.28 -21.52 4.49
N GLY A 71 -5.17 -20.86 5.66
CA GLY A 71 -4.52 -21.43 6.86
C GLY A 71 -2.98 -21.37 6.86
N ARG A 72 -2.35 -20.88 5.80
CA ARG A 72 -0.89 -20.72 5.68
C ARG A 72 -0.48 -19.26 5.84
N SER A 73 0.66 -19.02 6.51
CA SER A 73 1.26 -17.69 6.56
C SER A 73 1.96 -17.41 5.23
N VAL A 74 1.51 -16.38 4.53
CA VAL A 74 2.09 -15.88 3.28
C VAL A 74 2.52 -14.43 3.46
N SER A 75 3.50 -14.00 2.67
CA SER A 75 3.89 -12.59 2.57
C SER A 75 3.25 -12.01 1.33
N GLN A 76 2.43 -10.96 1.50
CA GLN A 76 1.81 -10.23 0.39
C GLN A 76 2.32 -8.79 0.35
N ALA A 77 2.49 -8.25 -0.83
CA ALA A 77 2.82 -6.85 -1.02
C ALA A 77 1.54 -6.01 -1.01
N VAL A 78 1.45 -5.08 -0.07
CA VAL A 78 0.45 -4.01 -0.08
C VAL A 78 1.02 -2.86 -0.88
N VAL A 79 0.47 -2.62 -2.06
CA VAL A 79 0.87 -1.55 -2.96
C VAL A 79 0.02 -0.32 -2.72
N THR A 80 0.66 0.84 -2.64
CA THR A 80 0.01 2.13 -2.38
C THR A 80 0.40 3.18 -3.40
N ALA A 81 -0.55 4.04 -3.73
CA ALA A 81 -0.33 5.23 -4.54
C ALA A 81 -0.90 6.45 -3.82
N ILE A 82 -0.05 7.43 -3.54
CA ILE A 82 -0.42 8.71 -2.92
C ILE A 82 -0.17 9.81 -3.93
N ALA A 83 -1.17 10.64 -4.19
CA ALA A 83 -1.04 11.76 -5.11
C ALA A 83 -1.23 13.11 -4.40
N LEU A 84 -0.55 14.14 -4.90
CA LEU A 84 -0.71 15.53 -4.48
C LEU A 84 -1.63 16.24 -5.47
N GLY A 85 -2.78 16.70 -4.99
CA GLY A 85 -3.72 17.49 -5.77
C GLY A 85 -3.28 18.94 -5.95
N GLU A 86 -3.91 19.67 -6.86
CA GLU A 86 -3.69 21.10 -7.08
C GLU A 86 -4.04 21.95 -5.86
N ASP A 87 -4.90 21.43 -4.97
CA ASP A 87 -5.23 22.05 -3.68
C ASP A 87 -4.12 21.91 -2.61
N GLY A 88 -2.98 21.31 -2.96
CA GLY A 88 -1.85 21.06 -2.06
C GLY A 88 -2.04 19.92 -1.05
N ARG A 89 -3.10 19.13 -1.18
CA ARG A 89 -3.38 18.03 -0.27
C ARG A 89 -2.94 16.68 -0.85
N LYS A 90 -2.32 15.85 -0.02
CA LYS A 90 -2.01 14.46 -0.35
C LYS A 90 -3.24 13.59 -0.14
N ARG A 91 -3.50 12.70 -1.09
CA ARG A 91 -4.59 11.73 -1.05
C ARG A 91 -4.09 10.33 -1.39
N LEU A 92 -4.58 9.33 -0.66
CA LEU A 92 -4.41 7.95 -1.07
C LEU A 92 -5.32 7.71 -2.28
N VAL A 93 -4.73 7.51 -3.45
CA VAL A 93 -5.44 7.34 -4.73
C VAL A 93 -5.43 5.88 -5.20
N GLY A 94 -4.58 5.04 -4.63
CA GLY A 94 -4.51 3.62 -4.93
C GLY A 94 -4.09 2.80 -3.72
N LEU A 95 -4.75 1.65 -3.54
CA LEU A 95 -4.44 0.64 -2.53
C LEU A 95 -4.82 -0.73 -3.09
N ASP A 96 -3.90 -1.67 -3.10
CA ASP A 96 -4.16 -3.06 -3.49
C ASP A 96 -3.21 -4.02 -2.80
N CYS A 97 -3.55 -5.31 -2.84
CA CYS A 97 -2.68 -6.40 -2.40
C CYS A 97 -2.30 -7.23 -3.63
N VAL A 98 -1.01 -7.45 -3.81
CA VAL A 98 -0.48 -8.27 -4.90
C VAL A 98 0.44 -9.35 -4.35
N ASP A 99 0.50 -10.49 -5.03
CA ASP A 99 1.33 -11.61 -4.60
C ASP A 99 2.82 -11.35 -4.87
N THR A 100 3.12 -10.58 -5.92
CA THR A 100 4.48 -10.23 -6.33
C THR A 100 4.57 -8.77 -6.76
N GLU A 101 5.77 -8.22 -6.77
CA GLU A 101 6.06 -6.91 -7.35
C GLU A 101 6.50 -7.04 -8.81
N SER A 102 5.79 -7.85 -9.60
CA SER A 102 6.11 -8.00 -11.01
C SER A 102 5.74 -6.74 -11.81
N TYR A 103 6.37 -6.56 -12.98
CA TYR A 103 5.97 -5.52 -13.92
C TYR A 103 4.46 -5.59 -14.27
N ALA A 104 3.92 -6.81 -14.43
CA ALA A 104 2.52 -7.01 -14.78
C ALA A 104 1.58 -6.54 -13.65
N ASP A 105 1.91 -6.84 -12.40
CA ASP A 105 1.14 -6.42 -11.23
C ASP A 105 1.17 -4.89 -11.07
N TRP A 106 2.36 -4.28 -11.17
CA TRP A 106 2.52 -2.83 -11.14
C TRP A 106 1.74 -2.13 -12.26
N ARG A 107 1.83 -2.67 -13.48
CA ARG A 107 1.11 -2.11 -14.63
C ARG A 107 -0.40 -2.20 -14.44
N ALA A 108 -0.92 -3.34 -13.97
CA ALA A 108 -2.34 -3.52 -13.69
C ALA A 108 -2.82 -2.54 -12.62
N PHE A 109 -2.11 -2.44 -11.49
CA PHE A 109 -2.43 -1.50 -10.41
C PHE A 109 -2.47 -0.04 -10.89
N LEU A 110 -1.42 0.42 -11.56
CA LEU A 110 -1.33 1.79 -12.07
C LEU A 110 -2.39 2.09 -13.14
N ALA A 111 -2.72 1.11 -13.98
CA ALA A 111 -3.77 1.23 -14.98
C ALA A 111 -5.14 1.44 -14.34
N THR A 112 -5.45 0.76 -13.22
CA THR A 112 -6.70 0.99 -12.47
C THR A 112 -6.76 2.41 -11.91
N VAL A 113 -5.65 2.93 -11.37
CA VAL A 113 -5.58 4.30 -10.84
C VAL A 113 -5.80 5.33 -11.97
N ARG A 114 -5.16 5.13 -13.13
CA ARG A 114 -5.35 5.98 -14.29
C ARG A 114 -6.77 5.93 -14.84
N ALA A 115 -7.36 4.74 -14.93
CA ALA A 115 -8.72 4.53 -15.45
C ALA A 115 -9.79 5.24 -14.63
N ARG A 116 -9.54 5.48 -13.34
CA ARG A 116 -10.42 6.25 -12.45
C ARG A 116 -10.30 7.77 -12.63
N GLY A 117 -9.48 8.25 -13.59
CA GLY A 117 -9.41 9.65 -13.96
C GLY A 117 -8.16 10.39 -13.45
N LEU A 118 -7.19 9.71 -12.80
CA LEU A 118 -5.96 10.37 -12.35
C LEU A 118 -5.23 11.00 -13.55
N SER A 119 -5.05 12.31 -13.51
CA SER A 119 -4.47 13.09 -14.60
C SER A 119 -3.62 14.25 -14.11
N GLY A 120 -2.79 14.83 -15.00
CA GLY A 120 -2.00 16.04 -14.72
C GLY A 120 -0.65 15.78 -14.06
N LEU A 121 -0.22 14.51 -13.96
CA LEU A 121 1.05 14.16 -13.33
C LEU A 121 2.25 14.78 -14.06
N VAL A 122 3.11 15.41 -13.28
CA VAL A 122 4.39 15.97 -13.70
C VAL A 122 5.55 15.08 -13.24
N LEU A 123 5.45 14.51 -12.04
CA LEU A 123 6.50 13.71 -11.43
C LEU A 123 5.93 12.49 -10.69
N CYS A 124 6.51 11.31 -10.97
CA CYS A 124 6.31 10.08 -10.22
C CYS A 124 7.54 9.78 -9.38
N VAL A 125 7.35 9.42 -8.12
CA VAL A 125 8.40 9.04 -7.17
C VAL A 125 8.18 7.62 -6.69
N SER A 126 9.19 6.77 -6.83
CA SER A 126 9.15 5.38 -6.34
C SER A 126 10.54 4.89 -5.93
N ASP A 127 10.63 3.68 -5.44
CA ASP A 127 11.91 2.99 -5.40
C ASP A 127 12.43 2.67 -6.82
N ASP A 128 13.67 2.13 -6.91
CA ASP A 128 14.35 1.80 -8.18
C ASP A 128 14.07 0.34 -8.58
N HIS A 129 12.81 -0.10 -8.42
CA HIS A 129 12.39 -1.42 -8.89
C HIS A 129 12.10 -1.37 -10.40
N ALA A 130 12.87 -2.12 -11.19
CA ALA A 130 12.82 -2.04 -12.66
C ALA A 130 11.41 -2.26 -13.25
N GLY A 131 10.64 -3.19 -12.67
CA GLY A 131 9.24 -3.45 -13.07
C GLY A 131 8.33 -2.27 -12.82
N LEU A 132 8.47 -1.61 -11.67
CA LEU A 132 7.68 -0.43 -11.29
C LEU A 132 8.03 0.78 -12.17
N VAL A 133 9.33 1.06 -12.35
CA VAL A 133 9.79 2.18 -13.18
C VAL A 133 9.28 2.05 -14.62
N ARG A 134 9.37 0.82 -15.18
CA ARG A 134 8.83 0.53 -16.51
C ARG A 134 7.32 0.72 -16.59
N ALA A 135 6.57 0.25 -15.59
CA ALA A 135 5.11 0.38 -15.53
C ALA A 135 4.67 1.84 -15.42
N LEU A 136 5.38 2.66 -14.61
CA LEU A 136 5.13 4.10 -14.50
C LEU A 136 5.32 4.81 -15.85
N ALA A 137 6.43 4.54 -16.54
CA ALA A 137 6.72 5.14 -17.85
C ALA A 137 5.67 4.77 -18.92
N GLU A 138 5.16 3.54 -18.89
CA GLU A 138 4.14 3.07 -19.83
C GLU A 138 2.75 3.65 -19.53
N VAL A 139 2.33 3.61 -18.24
CA VAL A 139 0.99 4.03 -17.84
C VAL A 139 0.87 5.55 -17.82
N PHE A 140 1.87 6.28 -17.32
CA PHE A 140 1.87 7.73 -17.20
C PHE A 140 2.87 8.37 -18.15
N GLN A 141 2.64 8.19 -19.46
CA GLN A 141 3.51 8.74 -20.52
C GLN A 141 3.68 10.26 -20.37
N GLY A 142 4.92 10.73 -20.48
CA GLY A 142 5.27 12.14 -20.33
C GLY A 142 5.47 12.61 -18.88
N CYS A 143 5.19 11.78 -17.89
CA CYS A 143 5.51 12.05 -16.49
C CYS A 143 7.00 11.77 -16.22
N ALA A 144 7.71 12.70 -15.58
CA ALA A 144 9.08 12.46 -15.13
C ALA A 144 9.09 11.43 -13.98
N TRP A 145 10.19 10.68 -13.87
CA TRP A 145 10.38 9.75 -12.75
C TRP A 145 11.58 10.17 -11.89
N GLN A 146 11.45 10.02 -10.59
CA GLN A 146 12.50 10.24 -9.59
C GLN A 146 12.56 9.08 -8.61
N ARG A 147 13.77 8.60 -8.33
CA ARG A 147 13.99 7.63 -7.27
C ARG A 147 13.67 8.22 -5.90
N CYS A 148 12.96 7.47 -5.07
CA CYS A 148 12.68 7.84 -3.68
C CYS A 148 13.99 8.03 -2.90
N THR A 149 14.19 9.20 -2.31
CA THR A 149 15.39 9.55 -1.55
C THR A 149 15.53 8.73 -0.28
N VAL A 150 14.43 8.35 0.36
CA VAL A 150 14.42 7.48 1.56
C VAL A 150 14.96 6.09 1.21
N HIS A 151 14.48 5.48 0.11
CA HIS A 151 14.99 4.19 -0.35
C HIS A 151 16.46 4.27 -0.80
N LEU A 152 16.83 5.35 -1.47
CA LEU A 152 18.23 5.59 -1.84
C LEU A 152 19.13 5.65 -0.60
N GLN A 153 18.76 6.44 0.41
CA GLN A 153 19.52 6.54 1.67
C GLN A 153 19.63 5.20 2.40
N ARG A 154 18.55 4.43 2.48
CA ARG A 154 18.55 3.09 3.08
C ARG A 154 19.52 2.16 2.35
N ASN A 155 19.49 2.16 1.01
CA ASN A 155 20.36 1.33 0.19
C ASN A 155 21.85 1.72 0.34
N LEU A 156 22.15 3.02 0.39
CA LEU A 156 23.51 3.52 0.64
C LEU A 156 23.99 3.12 2.04
N SER A 157 23.16 3.31 3.06
CA SER A 157 23.51 2.94 4.44
C SER A 157 23.74 1.44 4.60
N ALA A 158 22.98 0.59 3.91
CA ALA A 158 23.19 -0.85 3.91
C ALA A 158 24.53 -1.23 3.29
N LYS A 159 24.90 -0.62 2.15
CA LYS A 159 26.21 -0.85 1.49
C LYS A 159 27.39 -0.41 2.36
N VAL A 160 27.29 0.74 3.02
CA VAL A 160 28.35 1.23 3.92
C VAL A 160 28.53 0.31 5.12
N ARG A 161 27.47 -0.24 5.69
CA ARG A 161 27.55 -1.21 6.78
C ARG A 161 28.21 -2.52 6.34
N SER A 162 27.87 -3.03 5.16
CA SER A 162 28.48 -4.23 4.58
C SER A 162 29.99 -4.03 4.37
N ALA A 163 30.40 -2.94 3.74
CA ALA A 163 31.82 -2.62 3.50
C ALA A 163 32.64 -2.43 4.81
N LYS A 164 32.02 -1.99 5.90
CA LYS A 164 32.69 -1.94 7.24
C LYS A 164 32.89 -3.34 7.80
N ASN A 165 31.94 -4.23 7.64
CA ASN A 165 32.06 -5.61 8.14
C ASN A 165 33.07 -6.42 7.35
N GLU A 166 33.22 -6.20 6.03
CA GLU A 166 34.26 -6.84 5.19
C GLU A 166 35.71 -6.41 5.54
N ARG A 167 35.88 -5.24 6.16
CA ARG A 167 37.21 -4.77 6.63
C ARG A 167 37.56 -5.25 8.03
N LEU A 168 36.69 -5.93 8.73
CA LEU A 168 36.89 -6.45 10.09
C LEU A 168 37.07 -7.98 10.12
N VAL A 169 37.14 -8.64 8.97
CA VAL A 169 37.50 -10.05 8.76
C VAL A 169 38.81 -10.10 8.01
#